data_ddb3ccd1cfad83d60975ef12e37a128d
#
_entry.id   ddb3ccd1cfad83d60975ef12e37a128d
#
_cell.length_a   1.000
_cell.length_b   1.000
_cell.length_c   1.000
_cell.angle_alpha   90.00
_cell.angle_beta   90.00
_cell.angle_gamma   90.00
#
_symmetry.space_group_name_H-M   'P 1'
#
loop_
_entity.id
_entity.type
_entity.pdbx_description
1 polymer ?
#
loop_
_entity_poly.entity_id
_entity_poly.type
_entity_poly.pdbx_seq_one_letter_code
_entity_poly.pdbx_strand_id
1 'polypeptide(L)'
;SGISVIRVGAATEIEMIEKRHRIEDALEAVKSAQAEGVLPGGGSFLVQKSANMLEFLADKVENETQELGVKIIQGAVKEPLKQMCLNAGESPDIIVHDVGLQEKNFGYDFSEHKMVDLLERGVIDPARVTRCALQNSVSVAGTLITSNFAIVEV
;
A
#
# COMPACT_ATOMS: atom_id res chain seq x y z
N SER A 1 -21.91 19.44 -16.40
CA SER A 1 -21.72 18.28 -15.50
C SER A 1 -22.75 17.21 -15.87
N GLY A 2 -22.29 16.00 -16.23
CA GLY A 2 -23.15 14.87 -16.53
C GLY A 2 -23.40 14.02 -15.29
N ILE A 3 -24.55 13.36 -15.25
CA ILE A 3 -24.88 12.37 -14.24
C ILE A 3 -24.87 11.00 -14.94
N SER A 4 -24.11 10.05 -14.38
CA SER A 4 -24.14 8.66 -14.83
C SER A 4 -24.79 7.79 -13.77
N VAL A 5 -25.63 6.85 -14.21
CA VAL A 5 -26.32 5.90 -13.32
C VAL A 5 -25.78 4.49 -13.61
N ILE A 6 -25.18 3.87 -12.61
CA ILE A 6 -24.72 2.49 -12.68
C ILE A 6 -25.79 1.60 -12.01
N ARG A 7 -26.40 0.70 -12.79
CA ARG A 7 -27.36 -0.27 -12.28
C ARG A 7 -26.67 -1.58 -11.98
N VAL A 8 -26.81 -2.06 -10.74
CA VAL A 8 -26.18 -3.28 -10.24
C VAL A 8 -27.26 -4.34 -10.02
N GLY A 9 -27.01 -5.55 -10.50
CA GLY A 9 -27.86 -6.72 -10.27
C GLY A 9 -27.01 -7.95 -9.95
N ALA A 10 -27.60 -8.86 -9.17
CA ALA A 10 -27.01 -10.16 -8.83
C ALA A 10 -28.13 -11.19 -8.58
N ALA A 11 -27.75 -12.45 -8.45
CA ALA A 11 -28.69 -13.55 -8.16
C ALA A 11 -29.23 -13.49 -6.73
N THR A 12 -28.44 -12.96 -5.79
CA THR A 12 -28.81 -12.81 -4.37
C THR A 12 -28.61 -11.37 -3.90
N GLU A 13 -29.29 -10.99 -2.82
CA GLU A 13 -29.14 -9.67 -2.20
C GLU A 13 -27.73 -9.45 -1.66
N ILE A 14 -27.12 -10.49 -1.08
CA ILE A 14 -25.75 -10.42 -0.54
C ILE A 14 -24.73 -10.13 -1.66
N GLU A 15 -24.85 -10.84 -2.79
CA GLU A 15 -23.99 -10.61 -3.95
C GLU A 15 -24.21 -9.21 -4.55
N MET A 16 -25.44 -8.70 -4.54
CA MET A 16 -25.74 -7.36 -5.01
C MET A 16 -25.08 -6.29 -4.14
N ILE A 17 -25.14 -6.45 -2.81
CA ILE A 17 -24.50 -5.56 -1.85
C ILE A 17 -22.97 -5.58 -2.03
N GLU A 18 -22.39 -6.76 -2.16
CA GLU A 18 -20.93 -6.92 -2.38
C GLU A 18 -20.47 -6.24 -3.68
N LYS A 19 -21.21 -6.47 -4.78
CA LYS A 19 -20.91 -5.79 -6.06
C LYS A 19 -21.03 -4.27 -5.96
N ARG A 20 -22.03 -3.78 -5.23
CA ARG A 20 -22.22 -2.34 -5.02
C ARG A 20 -21.05 -1.75 -4.25
N HIS A 21 -20.63 -2.36 -3.15
CA HIS A 21 -19.47 -1.90 -2.38
C HIS A 21 -18.19 -1.89 -3.22
N ARG A 22 -17.97 -2.92 -4.04
CA ARG A 22 -16.80 -2.99 -4.94
C ARG A 22 -16.80 -1.87 -5.99
N ILE A 23 -17.97 -1.49 -6.50
CA ILE A 23 -18.10 -0.36 -7.42
C ILE A 23 -17.87 0.98 -6.70
N GLU A 24 -18.40 1.14 -5.50
CA GLU A 24 -18.18 2.32 -4.66
C GLU A 24 -16.69 2.50 -4.36
N ASP A 25 -15.98 1.44 -3.97
CA ASP A 25 -14.53 1.43 -3.75
C ASP A 25 -13.75 1.83 -5.02
N ALA A 26 -14.13 1.27 -6.17
CA ALA A 26 -13.49 1.61 -7.44
C ALA A 26 -13.67 3.10 -7.79
N LEU A 27 -14.85 3.67 -7.54
CA LEU A 27 -15.12 5.10 -7.77
C LEU A 27 -14.28 6.00 -6.86
N GLU A 28 -14.13 5.66 -5.59
CA GLU A 28 -13.28 6.41 -4.66
C GLU A 28 -11.80 6.27 -5.02
N ALA A 29 -11.35 5.10 -5.48
CA ALA A 29 -10.00 4.89 -5.99
C ALA A 29 -9.72 5.77 -7.22
N VAL A 30 -10.66 5.84 -8.18
CA VAL A 30 -10.54 6.72 -9.36
C VAL A 30 -10.46 8.19 -8.97
N LYS A 31 -11.31 8.67 -8.05
CA LYS A 31 -11.26 10.05 -7.56
C LYS A 31 -9.91 10.36 -6.89
N SER A 32 -9.40 9.43 -6.09
CA SER A 32 -8.09 9.56 -5.43
C SER A 32 -6.95 9.60 -6.44
N ALA A 33 -7.02 8.75 -7.49
CA ALA A 33 -6.05 8.73 -8.58
C ALA A 33 -6.07 10.02 -9.41
N GLN A 34 -7.24 10.58 -9.68
CA GLN A 34 -7.36 11.87 -10.37
C GLN A 34 -6.74 13.03 -9.58
N ALA A 35 -6.73 12.95 -8.25
CA ALA A 35 -6.20 14.01 -7.40
C ALA A 35 -4.66 14.01 -7.32
N GLU A 36 -4.01 12.83 -7.22
CA GLU A 36 -2.57 12.73 -6.96
C GLU A 36 -1.83 11.74 -7.89
N GLY A 37 -2.52 11.18 -8.88
CA GLY A 37 -1.94 10.21 -9.80
C GLY A 37 -1.95 8.77 -9.28
N VAL A 38 -1.23 7.91 -9.98
CA VAL A 38 -1.14 6.47 -9.70
C VAL A 38 0.29 6.01 -9.50
N LEU A 39 0.45 4.90 -8.78
CA LEU A 39 1.70 4.21 -8.49
C LEU A 39 1.57 2.74 -8.94
N PRO A 40 2.69 2.04 -9.17
CA PRO A 40 2.68 0.58 -9.29
C PRO A 40 2.02 -0.03 -8.04
N GLY A 41 1.05 -0.91 -8.27
CA GLY A 41 0.21 -1.46 -7.22
C GLY A 41 0.87 -2.59 -6.43
N GLY A 42 0.05 -3.29 -5.65
CA GLY A 42 0.51 -4.46 -4.92
C GLY A 42 1.58 -4.20 -3.86
N GLY A 43 1.67 -2.98 -3.32
CA GLY A 43 2.71 -2.61 -2.35
C GLY A 43 4.12 -2.49 -2.91
N SER A 44 4.32 -2.75 -4.21
CA SER A 44 5.65 -2.77 -4.86
C SER A 44 6.36 -1.43 -4.78
N PHE A 45 5.64 -0.33 -4.98
CA PHE A 45 6.22 1.02 -4.90
C PHE A 45 6.91 1.30 -3.55
N LEU A 46 6.24 0.99 -2.43
CA LEU A 46 6.80 1.22 -1.10
C LEU A 46 8.03 0.36 -0.84
N VAL A 47 8.01 -0.91 -1.27
CA VAL A 47 9.16 -1.82 -1.13
C VAL A 47 10.36 -1.30 -1.91
N GLN A 48 10.19 -0.92 -3.17
CA GLN A 48 11.27 -0.36 -4.01
C GLN A 48 11.84 0.93 -3.42
N LYS A 49 10.98 1.82 -2.91
CA LYS A 49 11.44 3.08 -2.31
C LYS A 49 12.09 2.88 -0.94
N SER A 50 11.75 1.81 -0.22
CA SER A 50 12.37 1.51 1.06
C SER A 50 13.86 1.19 0.94
N ALA A 51 14.32 0.63 -0.17
CA ALA A 51 15.71 0.23 -0.35
C ALA A 51 16.69 1.40 -0.18
N ASN A 52 16.36 2.58 -0.72
CA ASN A 52 17.22 3.77 -0.71
C ASN A 52 16.72 4.86 0.27
N MET A 53 15.82 4.51 1.20
CA MET A 53 15.19 5.48 2.10
C MET A 53 16.20 6.19 3.00
N LEU A 54 17.15 5.47 3.56
CA LEU A 54 18.19 6.04 4.43
C LEU A 54 19.12 6.99 3.66
N GLU A 55 19.55 6.61 2.45
CA GLU A 55 20.37 7.46 1.60
C GLU A 55 19.65 8.75 1.21
N PHE A 56 18.37 8.64 0.81
CA PHE A 56 17.56 9.79 0.46
C PHE A 56 17.31 10.76 1.63
N LEU A 57 17.27 10.25 2.86
CA LEU A 57 17.03 11.03 4.06
C LEU A 57 18.31 11.37 4.84
N ALA A 58 19.50 11.00 4.35
CA ALA A 58 20.77 11.19 5.05
C ALA A 58 21.00 12.64 5.49
N ASP A 59 20.70 13.61 4.61
CA ASP A 59 20.84 15.05 4.89
C ASP A 59 19.77 15.60 5.87
N LYS A 60 18.75 14.82 6.18
CA LYS A 60 17.60 15.21 7.04
C LYS A 60 17.62 14.53 8.40
N VAL A 61 18.48 13.55 8.57
CA VAL A 61 18.65 12.80 9.82
C VAL A 61 19.79 13.41 10.62
N GLU A 62 19.48 13.94 11.80
CA GLU A 62 20.42 14.71 12.62
C GLU A 62 21.15 13.84 13.67
N ASN A 63 20.61 12.66 13.97
CA ASN A 63 21.14 11.78 15.01
C ASN A 63 20.70 10.31 14.82
N GLU A 64 21.37 9.40 15.54
CA GLU A 64 21.14 7.96 15.49
C GLU A 64 19.69 7.55 15.85
N THR A 65 19.03 8.29 16.72
CA THR A 65 17.63 8.00 17.12
C THR A 65 16.67 8.26 15.96
N GLN A 66 16.88 9.33 15.21
CA GLN A 66 16.11 9.61 14.00
C GLN A 66 16.40 8.56 12.91
N GLU A 67 17.66 8.14 12.76
CA GLU A 67 18.02 7.06 11.84
C GLU A 67 17.31 5.73 12.21
N LEU A 68 17.22 5.41 13.50
CA LEU A 68 16.45 4.26 13.96
C LEU A 68 14.97 4.35 13.58
N GLY A 69 14.37 5.55 13.70
CA GLY A 69 13.00 5.80 13.25
C GLY A 69 12.82 5.53 11.74
N VAL A 70 13.75 5.97 10.91
CA VAL A 70 13.73 5.68 9.46
C VAL A 70 13.84 4.16 9.20
N LYS A 71 14.71 3.46 9.91
CA LYS A 71 14.84 1.98 9.80
C LYS A 71 13.57 1.24 10.18
N ILE A 72 12.84 1.71 11.20
CA ILE A 72 11.53 1.15 11.59
C ILE A 72 10.53 1.30 10.44
N ILE A 73 10.42 2.48 9.85
CA ILE A 73 9.53 2.72 8.70
C ILE A 73 9.97 1.88 7.50
N GLN A 74 11.26 1.81 7.20
CA GLN A 74 11.82 1.01 6.13
C GLN A 74 11.46 -0.49 6.24
N GLY A 75 11.37 -1.01 7.45
CA GLY A 75 10.84 -2.35 7.73
C GLY A 75 9.33 -2.43 7.51
N ALA A 76 8.59 -1.51 8.13
CA ALA A 76 7.12 -1.54 8.14
C ALA A 76 6.48 -1.42 6.76
N VAL A 77 7.05 -0.62 5.85
CA VAL A 77 6.48 -0.43 4.49
C VAL A 77 6.55 -1.67 3.60
N LYS A 78 7.27 -2.71 4.02
CA LYS A 78 7.34 -4.01 3.34
C LYS A 78 6.22 -4.96 3.74
N GLU A 79 5.58 -4.73 4.88
CA GLU A 79 4.58 -5.63 5.45
C GLU A 79 3.32 -5.80 4.58
N PRO A 80 2.77 -4.78 3.89
CA PRO A 80 1.64 -5.00 3.00
C PRO A 80 1.92 -6.03 1.90
N LEU A 81 3.08 -5.95 1.23
CA LEU A 81 3.46 -6.93 0.20
C LEU A 81 3.69 -8.32 0.82
N LYS A 82 4.35 -8.40 1.98
CA LYS A 82 4.52 -9.69 2.69
C LYS A 82 3.18 -10.34 3.02
N GLN A 83 2.21 -9.56 3.50
CA GLN A 83 0.89 -10.09 3.82
C GLN A 83 0.16 -10.61 2.56
N MET A 84 0.31 -9.93 1.43
CA MET A 84 -0.24 -10.42 0.15
C MET A 84 0.41 -11.74 -0.28
N CYS A 85 1.73 -11.87 -0.12
CA CYS A 85 2.43 -13.13 -0.38
C CYS A 85 1.88 -14.27 0.49
N LEU A 86 1.72 -14.04 1.80
CA LEU A 86 1.16 -15.03 2.72
C LEU A 86 -0.26 -15.43 2.33
N ASN A 87 -1.10 -14.46 1.97
CA ASN A 87 -2.48 -14.71 1.53
C ASN A 87 -2.54 -15.54 0.23
N ALA A 88 -1.54 -15.38 -0.63
CA ALA A 88 -1.42 -16.13 -1.88
C ALA A 88 -0.69 -17.48 -1.73
N GLY A 89 -0.15 -17.78 -0.54
CA GLY A 89 0.63 -19.01 -0.30
C GLY A 89 2.04 -18.96 -0.88
N GLU A 90 2.56 -17.75 -1.16
CA GLU A 90 3.88 -17.51 -1.71
C GLU A 90 4.92 -17.22 -0.61
N SER A 91 6.21 -17.29 -0.96
CA SER A 91 7.30 -16.95 -0.03
C SER A 91 7.50 -15.42 0.06
N PRO A 92 7.18 -14.78 1.20
CA PRO A 92 7.29 -13.33 1.33
C PRO A 92 8.73 -12.82 1.15
N ASP A 93 9.70 -13.53 1.72
CA ASP A 93 11.08 -13.04 1.73
C ASP A 93 11.70 -13.01 0.34
N ILE A 94 11.41 -14.01 -0.49
CA ILE A 94 11.88 -14.06 -1.86
C ILE A 94 11.25 -12.94 -2.70
N ILE A 95 9.92 -12.83 -2.66
CA ILE A 95 9.19 -11.86 -3.48
C ILE A 95 9.51 -10.42 -3.06
N VAL A 96 9.56 -10.11 -1.77
CA VAL A 96 9.90 -8.77 -1.27
C VAL A 96 11.34 -8.40 -1.64
N HIS A 97 12.28 -9.34 -1.57
CA HIS A 97 13.65 -9.14 -2.01
C HIS A 97 13.70 -8.83 -3.51
N ASP A 98 13.06 -9.68 -4.33
CA ASP A 98 13.07 -9.54 -5.78
C ASP A 98 12.40 -8.24 -6.24
N VAL A 99 11.24 -7.88 -5.66
CA VAL A 99 10.58 -6.59 -5.92
C VAL A 99 11.48 -5.41 -5.53
N GLY A 100 12.22 -5.51 -4.43
CA GLY A 100 13.15 -4.47 -3.98
C GLY A 100 14.31 -4.22 -4.95
N LEU A 101 14.69 -5.20 -5.76
CA LEU A 101 15.74 -5.11 -6.77
C LEU A 101 15.24 -4.64 -8.14
N GLN A 102 13.92 -4.60 -8.36
CA GLN A 102 13.36 -4.24 -9.66
C GLN A 102 13.35 -2.73 -9.91
N GLU A 103 13.27 -2.39 -11.18
CA GLU A 103 13.10 -1.01 -11.63
C GLU A 103 11.65 -0.54 -11.48
N LYS A 104 11.44 0.77 -11.60
CA LYS A 104 10.29 1.59 -11.20
C LYS A 104 8.88 1.00 -11.28
N ASN A 105 8.55 0.22 -12.31
CA ASN A 105 7.16 -0.20 -12.55
C ASN A 105 6.96 -1.71 -12.36
N PHE A 106 8.06 -2.44 -12.20
CA PHE A 106 8.02 -3.89 -12.07
C PHE A 106 7.61 -4.29 -10.65
N GLY A 107 6.82 -5.34 -10.56
CA GLY A 107 6.41 -5.94 -9.30
C GLY A 107 5.78 -7.30 -9.54
N TYR A 108 5.32 -7.94 -8.46
CA TYR A 108 4.81 -9.29 -8.52
C TYR A 108 3.30 -9.30 -8.81
N ASP A 109 2.92 -10.00 -9.88
CA ASP A 109 1.52 -10.27 -10.23
C ASP A 109 1.11 -11.62 -9.62
N PHE A 110 0.27 -11.59 -8.59
CA PHE A 110 -0.23 -12.76 -7.90
C PHE A 110 -1.21 -13.61 -8.72
N SER A 111 -1.75 -13.09 -9.81
CA SER A 111 -2.63 -13.85 -10.70
C SER A 111 -1.87 -14.72 -11.70
N GLU A 112 -0.68 -14.28 -12.10
CA GLU A 112 0.19 -14.99 -13.03
C GLU A 112 1.45 -15.58 -12.37
N HIS A 113 1.63 -15.34 -11.04
CA HIS A 113 2.77 -15.81 -10.25
C HIS A 113 4.14 -15.44 -10.84
N LYS A 114 4.28 -14.20 -11.33
CA LYS A 114 5.52 -13.73 -11.94
C LYS A 114 5.75 -12.22 -11.78
N MET A 115 7.00 -11.82 -12.01
CA MET A 115 7.38 -10.39 -12.09
C MET A 115 6.95 -9.81 -13.44
N VAL A 116 6.23 -8.68 -13.42
CA VAL A 116 5.70 -8.00 -14.62
C VAL A 116 5.77 -6.47 -14.45
N ASP A 117 5.65 -5.75 -15.57
CA ASP A 117 5.36 -4.30 -15.51
C ASP A 117 3.90 -4.11 -15.04
N LEU A 118 3.75 -3.62 -13.82
CA LEU A 118 2.44 -3.46 -13.17
C LEU A 118 1.61 -2.34 -13.81
N LEU A 119 2.26 -1.29 -14.34
CA LEU A 119 1.55 -0.22 -15.03
C LEU A 119 0.96 -0.71 -16.36
N GLU A 120 1.72 -1.46 -17.14
CA GLU A 120 1.23 -2.05 -18.40
C GLU A 120 0.11 -3.06 -18.15
N ARG A 121 0.17 -3.78 -17.03
CA ARG A 121 -0.86 -4.75 -16.62
C ARG A 121 -2.11 -4.09 -16.01
N GLY A 122 -2.05 -2.79 -15.71
CA GLY A 122 -3.15 -2.09 -15.04
C GLY A 122 -3.28 -2.41 -13.54
N VAL A 123 -2.23 -2.97 -12.93
CA VAL A 123 -2.15 -3.19 -11.47
C VAL A 123 -1.59 -1.93 -10.85
N ILE A 124 -2.48 -1.01 -10.48
CA ILE A 124 -2.15 0.33 -10.04
C ILE A 124 -2.85 0.67 -8.73
N ASP A 125 -2.19 1.47 -7.91
CA ASP A 125 -2.74 2.04 -6.68
C ASP A 125 -2.81 3.57 -6.77
N PRO A 126 -3.84 4.22 -6.21
CA PRO A 126 -3.88 5.68 -6.12
C PRO A 126 -2.78 6.19 -5.18
N ALA A 127 -1.97 7.13 -5.63
CA ALA A 127 -0.87 7.70 -4.84
C ALA A 127 -1.36 8.30 -3.52
N ARG A 128 -2.51 8.98 -3.54
CA ARG A 128 -3.13 9.55 -2.35
C ARG A 128 -3.44 8.51 -1.27
N VAL A 129 -3.97 7.35 -1.65
CA VAL A 129 -4.31 6.28 -0.70
C VAL A 129 -3.05 5.77 -0.01
N THR A 130 -2.01 5.43 -0.78
CA THR A 130 -0.72 4.95 -0.25
C THR A 130 -0.07 5.98 0.67
N ARG A 131 -0.06 7.25 0.28
CA ARG A 131 0.49 8.35 1.08
C ARG A 131 -0.28 8.54 2.39
N CYS A 132 -1.61 8.63 2.34
CA CYS A 132 -2.44 8.81 3.54
C CYS A 132 -2.32 7.61 4.49
N ALA A 133 -2.29 6.38 3.97
CA ALA A 133 -2.10 5.19 4.79
C ALA A 133 -0.79 5.24 5.57
N LEU A 134 0.31 5.59 4.91
CA LEU A 134 1.61 5.73 5.57
C LEU A 134 1.61 6.85 6.62
N GLN A 135 1.11 8.04 6.26
CA GLN A 135 1.05 9.18 7.19
C GLN A 135 0.22 8.89 8.44
N ASN A 136 -0.96 8.30 8.25
CA ASN A 136 -1.86 7.97 9.37
C ASN A 136 -1.25 6.89 10.26
N SER A 137 -0.64 5.85 9.67
CA SER A 137 0.02 4.79 10.43
C SER A 137 1.16 5.33 11.30
N VAL A 138 2.00 6.19 10.73
CA VAL A 138 3.12 6.82 11.46
C VAL A 138 2.60 7.74 12.57
N SER A 139 1.54 8.51 12.32
CA SER A 139 0.92 9.39 13.32
C SER A 139 0.39 8.60 14.52
N VAL A 140 -0.34 7.51 14.28
CA VAL A 140 -0.89 6.66 15.34
C VAL A 140 0.24 5.95 16.09
N ALA A 141 1.20 5.37 15.39
CA ALA A 141 2.34 4.69 16.01
C ALA A 141 3.15 5.65 16.88
N GLY A 142 3.40 6.89 16.43
CA GLY A 142 4.08 7.93 17.19
C GLY A 142 3.35 8.28 18.49
N THR A 143 2.03 8.40 18.43
CA THR A 143 1.20 8.63 19.63
C THR A 143 1.28 7.47 20.61
N LEU A 144 1.21 6.22 20.11
CA LEU A 144 1.29 5.02 20.97
C LEU A 144 2.65 4.87 21.63
N ILE A 145 3.75 5.08 20.91
CA ILE A 145 5.11 4.98 21.44
C ILE A 145 5.39 6.00 22.56
N THR A 146 4.78 7.18 22.48
CA THR A 146 4.94 8.25 23.48
C THR A 146 4.01 8.10 24.68
N SER A 147 3.09 7.13 24.68
CA SER A 147 2.14 6.89 25.77
C SER A 147 2.73 5.97 26.84
N ASN A 148 2.68 6.39 28.11
CA ASN A 148 3.16 5.58 29.25
C ASN A 148 2.07 4.66 29.81
N PHE A 149 0.79 5.02 29.66
CA PHE A 149 -0.34 4.32 30.25
C PHE A 149 -1.52 4.26 29.27
N ALA A 150 -2.30 3.20 29.34
CA ALA A 150 -3.59 3.07 28.67
C ALA A 150 -4.68 2.71 29.69
N ILE A 151 -5.85 3.31 29.57
CA ILE A 151 -7.04 2.94 30.33
C ILE A 151 -7.88 2.04 29.42
N VAL A 152 -8.15 0.83 29.88
CA VAL A 152 -8.96 -0.15 29.16
C VAL A 152 -10.20 -0.50 30.01
N GLU A 153 -11.36 -0.62 29.38
CA GLU A 153 -12.52 -1.23 30.00
C GLU A 153 -12.33 -2.77 29.99
N VAL A 154 -12.60 -3.40 31.13
CA VAL A 154 -12.47 -4.85 31.34
C VAL A 154 -13.87 -5.47 31.34
#